data_7bb4e7ab7d2098797a302a4b3bca4ed6
#
_entry.id   7bb4e7ab7d2098797a302a4b3bca4ed6
#
_cell.length_a   1.000
_cell.length_b   1.000
_cell.length_c   1.000
_cell.angle_alpha   90.00
_cell.angle_beta   90.00
_cell.angle_gamma   90.00
#
_symmetry.space_group_name_H-M   'P 1'
#
loop_
_entity.id
_entity.type
_entity.pdbx_description
1 polymer ?
#
loop_
_entity_poly.entity_id
_entity_poly.type
_entity_poly.pdbx_seq_one_letter_code
_entity_poly.pdbx_strand_id
1 'polypeptide(L)'
;MIRLLILLLLLNFYSCIEKDIKESNFVGYLVANDSIKIPFDFVFKDSLITISNSKENIKLIRSVDQHDSIKFVSPYFEDYLLFHNHFDSLSGYLHNKSLDRKVKFFALRGENKVVNHENFLLIEGKWKIIFNYDKSESRESEMIISQNKNKIQGTFRTETGDYGFMQGFVGKNKFNLSNFNGYRANLVEAKVYGDTIFGVLYQGNHNVKKFIGFRDDSFNLPDPYAITSMTPGYEKFLFSFRDIEGKIVHNFDKKFLNKVNIIQIMGTWCPNCLDESIYLKSIKEKYKDVVIVSIAFEFAKSKEQAIENLIKLKKNIGIDYDILLAQYGSSDKIDAANKLKSIDTLISYPTLFITDKNLKVRRIHTGFNGPATGEKYTQFKRDFENFLTQLINE
;
A
#
# COMPACT_ATOMS: atom_id res chain seq x y z
N MET A 1 -0.93 11.27 -83.17
CA MET A 1 -1.84 10.57 -82.25
C MET A 1 -1.03 10.15 -81.03
N ILE A 2 -1.06 10.97 -80.01
CA ILE A 2 -0.33 10.77 -78.72
C ILE A 2 -1.29 10.08 -77.81
N ARG A 3 -1.02 8.83 -77.40
CA ARG A 3 -1.77 8.13 -76.34
C ARG A 3 -1.15 8.54 -74.98
N LEU A 4 -1.92 9.31 -74.25
CA LEU A 4 -1.64 9.69 -72.87
C LEU A 4 -1.89 8.53 -71.94
N LEU A 5 -0.88 7.90 -71.38
CA LEU A 5 -0.99 6.85 -70.39
C LEU A 5 -1.11 7.53 -69.01
N ILE A 6 -2.31 7.57 -68.44
CA ILE A 6 -2.55 8.03 -67.09
C ILE A 6 -2.20 6.88 -66.14
N LEU A 7 -1.05 6.98 -65.50
CA LEU A 7 -0.65 6.05 -64.42
C LEU A 7 -1.36 6.51 -63.10
N LEU A 8 -2.41 5.85 -62.76
CA LEU A 8 -3.08 6.01 -61.46
C LEU A 8 -2.17 5.40 -60.38
N LEU A 9 -1.38 6.26 -59.69
CA LEU A 9 -0.72 5.91 -58.47
C LEU A 9 -1.80 5.79 -57.36
N LEU A 10 -2.19 4.57 -57.05
CA LEU A 10 -2.92 4.26 -55.81
C LEU A 10 -1.95 4.43 -54.65
N LEU A 11 -1.89 5.62 -54.10
CA LEU A 11 -1.35 5.88 -52.77
C LEU A 11 -2.26 5.19 -51.76
N ASN A 12 -1.90 3.97 -51.41
CA ASN A 12 -2.42 3.36 -50.20
C ASN A 12 -1.91 4.16 -49.02
N PHE A 13 -2.66 5.16 -48.60
CA PHE A 13 -2.57 5.72 -47.25
C PHE A 13 -2.97 4.58 -46.29
N TYR A 14 -1.99 3.82 -45.84
CA TYR A 14 -2.13 3.13 -44.56
C TYR A 14 -2.23 4.23 -43.52
N SER A 15 -3.42 4.77 -43.37
CA SER A 15 -3.80 5.45 -42.14
C SER A 15 -3.62 4.45 -41.03
N CYS A 16 -2.55 4.57 -40.29
CA CYS A 16 -2.42 3.99 -38.96
C CYS A 16 -3.54 4.65 -38.16
N ILE A 17 -4.73 4.05 -38.19
CA ILE A 17 -5.80 4.38 -37.26
C ILE A 17 -5.22 3.97 -35.91
N GLU A 18 -4.62 4.91 -35.20
CA GLU A 18 -4.50 4.83 -33.75
C GLU A 18 -5.93 4.62 -33.27
N LYS A 19 -6.29 3.36 -33.09
CA LYS A 19 -7.59 3.01 -32.50
C LYS A 19 -7.51 3.50 -31.08
N ASP A 20 -8.11 4.66 -30.80
CA ASP A 20 -8.39 5.12 -29.45
C ASP A 20 -8.87 3.89 -28.66
N ILE A 21 -8.08 3.49 -27.68
CA ILE A 21 -8.41 2.35 -26.83
C ILE A 21 -9.60 2.81 -26.02
N LYS A 22 -10.82 2.47 -26.48
CA LYS A 22 -12.03 2.68 -25.70
C LYS A 22 -11.82 2.06 -24.33
N GLU A 23 -12.28 2.75 -23.30
CA GLU A 23 -12.32 2.23 -21.94
C GLU A 23 -12.72 0.75 -21.92
N SER A 24 -11.88 -0.09 -21.35
CA SER A 24 -12.05 -1.54 -21.42
C SER A 24 -11.73 -2.17 -20.08
N ASN A 25 -12.64 -3.05 -19.65
CA ASN A 25 -12.44 -3.85 -18.45
C ASN A 25 -11.50 -5.02 -18.73
N PHE A 26 -10.61 -5.29 -17.79
CA PHE A 26 -9.69 -6.42 -17.81
C PHE A 26 -9.64 -7.11 -16.45
N VAL A 27 -9.43 -8.43 -16.52
CA VAL A 27 -8.97 -9.19 -15.36
C VAL A 27 -7.48 -9.43 -15.53
N GLY A 28 -6.70 -8.80 -14.65
CA GLY A 28 -5.24 -8.96 -14.58
C GLY A 28 -4.83 -10.08 -13.66
N TYR A 29 -3.67 -10.66 -13.94
CA TYR A 29 -3.07 -11.71 -13.15
C TYR A 29 -1.57 -11.45 -12.95
N LEU A 30 -1.12 -11.49 -11.70
CA LEU A 30 0.30 -11.54 -11.35
C LEU A 30 0.65 -12.97 -10.96
N VAL A 31 1.69 -13.53 -11.60
CA VAL A 31 2.08 -14.93 -11.40
C VAL A 31 2.93 -15.05 -10.14
N ALA A 32 2.35 -15.64 -9.09
CA ALA A 32 3.06 -15.92 -7.85
C ALA A 32 4.02 -17.12 -8.00
N ASN A 33 3.57 -18.17 -8.69
CA ASN A 33 4.35 -19.33 -9.11
C ASN A 33 3.65 -20.03 -10.27
N ASP A 34 4.15 -21.18 -10.72
CA ASP A 34 3.62 -21.90 -11.90
C ASP A 34 2.12 -22.25 -11.80
N SER A 35 1.61 -22.45 -10.59
CA SER A 35 0.24 -22.86 -10.32
C SER A 35 -0.65 -21.72 -9.79
N ILE A 36 -0.07 -20.67 -9.19
CA ILE A 36 -0.80 -19.61 -8.49
C ILE A 36 -0.69 -18.28 -9.23
N LYS A 37 -1.86 -17.72 -9.52
CA LYS A 37 -2.04 -16.43 -10.17
C LYS A 37 -2.90 -15.55 -9.30
N ILE A 38 -2.43 -14.36 -8.98
CA ILE A 38 -3.14 -13.38 -8.14
C ILE A 38 -4.01 -12.53 -9.06
N PRO A 39 -5.35 -12.68 -9.02
CA PRO A 39 -6.26 -11.92 -9.86
C PRO A 39 -6.51 -10.53 -9.30
N PHE A 40 -6.76 -9.57 -10.20
CA PHE A 40 -7.26 -8.24 -9.88
C PHE A 40 -8.02 -7.65 -11.06
N ASP A 41 -9.02 -6.82 -10.77
CA ASP A 41 -9.83 -6.17 -11.79
C ASP A 41 -9.29 -4.76 -12.05
N PHE A 42 -9.27 -4.35 -13.32
CA PHE A 42 -8.90 -2.99 -13.69
C PHE A 42 -9.58 -2.51 -14.97
N VAL A 43 -9.71 -1.20 -15.06
CA VAL A 43 -10.12 -0.49 -16.27
C VAL A 43 -8.88 0.08 -16.93
N PHE A 44 -8.72 -0.19 -18.21
CA PHE A 44 -7.66 0.36 -19.04
C PHE A 44 -8.23 1.43 -19.97
N LYS A 45 -7.67 2.63 -19.93
CA LYS A 45 -8.02 3.75 -20.80
C LYS A 45 -6.74 4.53 -21.12
N ASP A 46 -6.36 4.59 -22.40
CA ASP A 46 -5.20 5.28 -22.98
C ASP A 46 -4.03 5.62 -22.04
N SER A 47 -4.21 6.62 -21.20
CA SER A 47 -3.20 7.14 -20.27
C SER A 47 -3.33 6.65 -18.85
N LEU A 48 -4.33 5.81 -18.53
CA LEU A 48 -4.69 5.45 -17.18
C LEU A 48 -5.10 3.97 -17.06
N ILE A 49 -4.53 3.29 -16.07
CA ILE A 49 -5.07 2.05 -15.52
C ILE A 49 -5.68 2.36 -14.16
N THR A 50 -6.95 1.99 -13.96
CA THR A 50 -7.62 2.08 -12.66
C THR A 50 -7.87 0.67 -12.13
N ILE A 51 -7.11 0.26 -11.12
CA ILE A 51 -7.26 -1.03 -10.42
C ILE A 51 -8.32 -0.85 -9.34
N SER A 52 -9.25 -1.80 -9.24
CA SER A 52 -10.33 -1.77 -8.25
C SER A 52 -10.13 -2.85 -7.20
N ASN A 53 -9.97 -2.41 -5.94
CA ASN A 53 -9.92 -3.27 -4.75
C ASN A 53 -11.11 -2.93 -3.85
N SER A 54 -12.29 -3.49 -4.14
CA SER A 54 -13.52 -3.16 -3.39
C SER A 54 -13.85 -1.65 -3.42
N LYS A 55 -13.64 -0.95 -2.31
CA LYS A 55 -13.94 0.50 -2.16
C LYS A 55 -12.77 1.40 -2.56
N GLU A 56 -11.63 0.83 -2.90
CA GLU A 56 -10.41 1.54 -3.25
C GLU A 56 -10.15 1.47 -4.76
N ASN A 57 -9.75 2.59 -5.35
CA ASN A 57 -9.32 2.70 -6.74
C ASN A 57 -7.88 3.19 -6.81
N ILE A 58 -7.00 2.35 -7.34
CA ILE A 58 -5.58 2.65 -7.52
C ILE A 58 -5.33 3.05 -8.98
N LYS A 59 -4.72 4.20 -9.18
CA LYS A 59 -4.41 4.73 -10.51
C LYS A 59 -2.95 4.48 -10.86
N LEU A 60 -2.68 3.86 -12.02
CA LEU A 60 -1.38 3.83 -12.64
C LEU A 60 -1.40 4.73 -13.88
N ILE A 61 -0.37 5.54 -14.05
CA ILE A 61 -0.31 6.58 -15.07
C ILE A 61 0.63 6.12 -16.19
N ARG A 62 0.21 6.27 -17.46
CA ARG A 62 1.07 5.97 -18.60
C ARG A 62 2.30 6.86 -18.57
N SER A 63 3.45 6.25 -18.75
CA SER A 63 4.74 6.90 -18.90
C SER A 63 5.21 6.77 -20.35
N VAL A 64 6.41 7.26 -20.65
CA VAL A 64 7.01 7.10 -21.99
C VAL A 64 7.15 5.61 -22.29
N ASP A 65 6.62 5.18 -23.43
CA ASP A 65 6.68 3.80 -23.89
C ASP A 65 8.13 3.40 -24.23
N GLN A 66 8.43 2.12 -24.08
CA GLN A 66 9.75 1.55 -24.37
C GLN A 66 9.63 0.57 -25.53
N HIS A 67 10.12 0.95 -26.70
CA HIS A 67 9.95 0.17 -27.93
C HIS A 67 8.46 -0.11 -28.17
N ASP A 68 8.08 -1.38 -28.39
CA ASP A 68 6.68 -1.80 -28.58
C ASP A 68 5.91 -2.07 -27.29
N SER A 69 6.47 -1.71 -26.13
CA SER A 69 5.88 -1.96 -24.82
C SER A 69 5.30 -0.69 -24.20
N ILE A 70 4.10 -0.80 -23.64
CA ILE A 70 3.41 0.28 -22.94
C ILE A 70 3.79 0.22 -21.47
N LYS A 71 4.21 1.39 -20.91
CA LYS A 71 4.63 1.51 -19.52
C LYS A 71 3.64 2.31 -18.68
N PHE A 72 3.21 1.72 -17.56
CA PHE A 72 2.38 2.36 -16.54
C PHE A 72 3.10 2.39 -15.21
N VAL A 73 3.20 3.56 -14.59
CA VAL A 73 3.90 3.80 -13.33
C VAL A 73 2.94 4.06 -12.19
N SER A 74 3.24 3.53 -11.01
CA SER A 74 2.54 3.93 -9.79
C SER A 74 2.87 5.40 -9.47
N PRO A 75 1.90 6.24 -9.08
CA PRO A 75 2.17 7.61 -8.63
C PRO A 75 2.91 7.66 -7.29
N TYR A 76 2.87 6.60 -6.50
CA TYR A 76 3.44 6.58 -5.16
C TYR A 76 4.65 5.66 -5.02
N PHE A 77 4.56 4.45 -5.58
CA PHE A 77 5.59 3.42 -5.48
C PHE A 77 6.57 3.49 -6.66
N GLU A 78 7.71 2.83 -6.50
CA GLU A 78 8.74 2.74 -7.55
C GLU A 78 8.34 1.76 -8.66
N ASP A 79 7.34 0.92 -8.40
CA ASP A 79 6.90 -0.14 -9.30
C ASP A 79 6.22 0.42 -10.56
N TYR A 80 6.37 -0.37 -11.65
CA TYR A 80 5.69 -0.10 -12.91
C TYR A 80 5.31 -1.38 -13.64
N LEU A 81 4.20 -1.33 -14.37
CA LEU A 81 3.81 -2.34 -15.33
C LEU A 81 4.41 -2.00 -16.70
N LEU A 82 5.01 -3.00 -17.34
CA LEU A 82 5.50 -2.93 -18.72
C LEU A 82 4.90 -4.11 -19.48
N PHE A 83 4.11 -3.85 -20.53
CA PHE A 83 3.39 -4.90 -21.24
C PHE A 83 3.15 -4.56 -22.72
N HIS A 84 2.89 -5.61 -23.50
CA HIS A 84 2.39 -5.52 -24.88
C HIS A 84 0.88 -5.67 -24.90
N ASN A 85 0.22 -4.96 -25.81
CA ASN A 85 -1.22 -5.03 -26.04
C ASN A 85 -1.49 -5.92 -27.27
N HIS A 86 -2.27 -7.00 -27.08
CA HIS A 86 -2.64 -7.99 -28.07
C HIS A 86 -4.14 -7.98 -28.36
N PHE A 87 -4.77 -6.81 -28.44
CA PHE A 87 -6.19 -6.59 -28.71
C PHE A 87 -7.12 -7.05 -27.56
N ASP A 88 -7.19 -8.35 -27.24
CA ASP A 88 -8.04 -8.92 -26.17
C ASP A 88 -7.24 -9.37 -24.95
N SER A 89 -5.93 -9.21 -24.98
CA SER A 89 -5.05 -9.58 -23.87
C SER A 89 -3.87 -8.64 -23.75
N LEU A 90 -3.32 -8.58 -22.55
CA LEU A 90 -2.09 -7.88 -22.23
C LEU A 90 -1.08 -8.88 -21.68
N SER A 91 0.20 -8.75 -22.02
CA SER A 91 1.25 -9.61 -21.47
C SER A 91 2.53 -8.85 -21.19
N GLY A 92 3.15 -9.10 -20.05
CA GLY A 92 4.35 -8.37 -19.64
C GLY A 92 4.78 -8.66 -18.21
N TYR A 93 5.21 -7.62 -17.52
CA TYR A 93 5.78 -7.76 -16.18
C TYR A 93 5.49 -6.55 -15.30
N LEU A 94 5.33 -6.82 -13.99
CA LEU A 94 5.49 -5.82 -12.92
C LEU A 94 6.97 -5.80 -12.52
N HIS A 95 7.56 -4.62 -12.52
CA HIS A 95 8.97 -4.40 -12.17
C HIS A 95 9.10 -3.53 -10.92
N ASN A 96 10.11 -3.86 -10.09
CA ASN A 96 10.64 -2.98 -9.05
C ASN A 96 12.17 -2.97 -9.14
N LYS A 97 12.76 -1.80 -9.37
CA LYS A 97 14.21 -1.67 -9.58
C LYS A 97 15.01 -1.85 -8.30
N SER A 98 14.60 -1.23 -7.21
CA SER A 98 15.32 -1.27 -5.93
C SER A 98 15.40 -2.67 -5.35
N LEU A 99 14.32 -3.45 -5.52
CA LEU A 99 14.23 -4.85 -5.07
C LEU A 99 14.71 -5.86 -6.12
N ASP A 100 15.12 -5.40 -7.31
CA ASP A 100 15.44 -6.26 -8.47
C ASP A 100 14.36 -7.32 -8.72
N ARG A 101 13.10 -6.91 -8.60
CA ARG A 101 11.94 -7.79 -8.69
C ARG A 101 11.25 -7.66 -10.04
N LYS A 102 10.99 -8.80 -10.65
CA LYS A 102 10.24 -8.92 -11.90
C LYS A 102 9.17 -10.00 -11.75
N VAL A 103 7.90 -9.63 -11.82
CA VAL A 103 6.75 -10.54 -11.68
C VAL A 103 6.00 -10.60 -13.00
N LYS A 104 5.78 -11.81 -13.52
CA LYS A 104 5.04 -12.02 -14.78
C LYS A 104 3.60 -11.51 -14.64
N PHE A 105 3.16 -10.74 -15.61
CA PHE A 105 1.82 -10.15 -15.69
C PHE A 105 1.16 -10.58 -17.00
N PHE A 106 -0.12 -10.88 -16.93
CA PHE A 106 -0.99 -10.97 -18.10
C PHE A 106 -2.40 -10.51 -17.71
N ALA A 107 -3.20 -10.11 -18.70
CA ALA A 107 -4.60 -9.76 -18.50
C ALA A 107 -5.44 -10.20 -19.69
N LEU A 108 -6.70 -10.50 -19.41
CA LEU A 108 -7.72 -10.84 -20.40
C LEU A 108 -8.82 -9.80 -20.35
N ARG A 109 -9.30 -9.38 -21.52
CA ARG A 109 -10.43 -8.47 -21.63
C ARG A 109 -11.68 -9.13 -21.07
N GLY A 110 -12.42 -8.41 -20.24
CA GLY A 110 -13.64 -8.85 -19.60
C GLY A 110 -13.69 -8.51 -18.13
N GLU A 111 -14.66 -9.08 -17.45
CA GLU A 111 -14.87 -8.93 -16.02
C GLU A 111 -14.67 -10.28 -15.32
N ASN A 112 -14.29 -10.24 -14.07
CA ASN A 112 -14.18 -11.43 -13.23
C ASN A 112 -15.59 -12.05 -13.08
N LYS A 113 -15.81 -13.17 -13.75
CA LYS A 113 -17.14 -13.81 -13.76
C LYS A 113 -17.44 -14.33 -12.37
N VAL A 114 -18.41 -13.71 -11.73
CA VAL A 114 -19.04 -14.23 -10.51
C VAL A 114 -19.67 -15.59 -10.87
N VAL A 115 -19.09 -16.67 -10.35
CA VAL A 115 -19.80 -17.94 -10.38
C VAL A 115 -20.93 -17.82 -9.35
N ASN A 116 -22.15 -17.64 -9.82
CA ASN A 116 -23.34 -17.61 -8.97
C ASN A 116 -23.51 -18.99 -8.35
N HIS A 117 -23.01 -19.18 -7.15
CA HIS A 117 -23.37 -20.32 -6.32
C HIS A 117 -24.64 -19.94 -5.58
N GLU A 118 -25.74 -20.66 -5.82
CA GLU A 118 -26.99 -20.51 -5.06
C GLU A 118 -26.80 -20.83 -3.56
N ASN A 119 -25.78 -21.65 -3.25
CA ASN A 119 -25.41 -22.04 -1.88
C ASN A 119 -23.99 -21.52 -1.57
N PHE A 120 -23.88 -20.59 -0.65
CA PHE A 120 -22.62 -20.04 -0.13
C PHE A 120 -22.65 -19.97 1.41
N LEU A 121 -21.46 -20.03 2.03
CA LEU A 121 -21.33 -19.88 3.47
C LEU A 121 -21.49 -18.42 3.90
N LEU A 122 -21.96 -18.22 5.13
CA LEU A 122 -21.92 -16.94 5.82
C LEU A 122 -20.61 -16.86 6.63
N ILE A 123 -19.68 -16.04 6.16
CA ILE A 123 -18.36 -15.85 6.79
C ILE A 123 -18.11 -14.42 7.24
N GLU A 124 -19.12 -13.56 7.13
CA GLU A 124 -19.06 -12.19 7.63
C GLU A 124 -18.69 -12.15 9.11
N GLY A 125 -17.91 -11.15 9.51
CA GLY A 125 -17.52 -10.91 10.89
C GLY A 125 -16.02 -10.91 11.10
N LYS A 126 -15.61 -11.09 12.35
CA LYS A 126 -14.24 -11.02 12.79
C LYS A 126 -13.69 -12.42 13.09
N TRP A 127 -12.46 -12.64 12.68
CA TRP A 127 -11.77 -13.91 12.83
C TRP A 127 -10.39 -13.68 13.45
N LYS A 128 -10.10 -14.40 14.53
CA LYS A 128 -8.73 -14.53 15.03
C LYS A 128 -7.94 -15.43 14.07
N ILE A 129 -6.83 -14.94 13.56
CA ILE A 129 -5.97 -15.65 12.60
C ILE A 129 -4.61 -15.90 13.22
N ILE A 130 -4.08 -17.10 13.03
CA ILE A 130 -2.73 -17.45 13.41
C ILE A 130 -1.96 -17.80 12.13
N PHE A 131 -1.11 -16.90 11.69
CA PHE A 131 -0.20 -17.14 10.56
C PHE A 131 0.95 -18.05 10.98
N ASN A 132 1.40 -18.90 10.05
CA ASN A 132 2.48 -19.84 10.25
C ASN A 132 2.28 -20.73 11.51
N TYR A 133 1.05 -21.15 11.74
CA TYR A 133 0.67 -21.94 12.91
C TYR A 133 1.43 -23.27 13.06
N ASP A 134 2.07 -23.72 11.98
CA ASP A 134 2.91 -24.91 11.89
C ASP A 134 4.41 -24.62 12.12
N LYS A 135 4.78 -23.38 12.52
CA LYS A 135 6.16 -22.93 12.75
C LYS A 135 6.31 -22.28 14.12
N SER A 136 7.56 -22.19 14.60
CA SER A 136 7.89 -21.47 15.84
C SER A 136 7.60 -19.97 15.78
N GLU A 137 7.56 -19.38 14.58
CA GLU A 137 7.33 -17.95 14.33
C GLU A 137 5.86 -17.67 14.00
N SER A 138 4.94 -18.29 14.74
CA SER A 138 3.52 -17.99 14.58
C SER A 138 3.19 -16.54 14.99
N ARG A 139 2.24 -15.91 14.28
CA ARG A 139 1.81 -14.53 14.57
C ARG A 139 0.29 -14.43 14.56
N GLU A 140 -0.26 -13.88 15.63
CA GLU A 140 -1.68 -13.58 15.72
C GLU A 140 -2.03 -12.35 14.85
N SER A 141 -3.21 -12.40 14.28
CA SER A 141 -3.76 -11.36 13.41
C SER A 141 -5.28 -11.41 13.50
N GLU A 142 -5.94 -10.38 13.02
CA GLU A 142 -7.38 -10.33 12.87
C GLU A 142 -7.72 -10.27 11.39
N MET A 143 -8.71 -11.05 10.94
CA MET A 143 -9.30 -10.90 9.61
C MET A 143 -10.72 -10.35 9.78
N ILE A 144 -11.03 -9.27 9.06
CA ILE A 144 -12.36 -8.63 9.07
C ILE A 144 -12.97 -8.88 7.70
N ILE A 145 -14.17 -9.47 7.65
CA ILE A 145 -14.90 -9.78 6.42
C ILE A 145 -16.27 -9.10 6.45
N SER A 146 -16.63 -8.43 5.37
CA SER A 146 -18.00 -8.03 5.05
C SER A 146 -18.49 -8.85 3.87
N GLN A 147 -19.75 -9.25 3.88
CA GLN A 147 -20.33 -10.13 2.88
C GLN A 147 -21.63 -9.57 2.30
N ASN A 148 -21.77 -9.64 0.97
CA ASN A 148 -23.01 -9.38 0.26
C ASN A 148 -23.29 -10.54 -0.72
N LYS A 149 -24.20 -11.43 -0.34
CA LYS A 149 -24.42 -12.72 -1.02
C LYS A 149 -23.12 -13.51 -1.07
N ASN A 150 -22.68 -13.93 -2.26
CA ASN A 150 -21.43 -14.65 -2.47
C ASN A 150 -20.20 -13.73 -2.70
N LYS A 151 -20.38 -12.41 -2.74
CA LYS A 151 -19.28 -11.44 -2.80
C LYS A 151 -18.81 -11.09 -1.40
N ILE A 152 -17.50 -11.10 -1.22
CA ILE A 152 -16.88 -10.74 0.04
C ILE A 152 -15.82 -9.67 -0.17
N GLN A 153 -15.63 -8.85 0.84
CA GLN A 153 -14.53 -7.91 0.97
C GLN A 153 -13.95 -8.01 2.37
N GLY A 154 -12.67 -7.72 2.53
CA GLY A 154 -12.06 -7.79 3.84
C GLY A 154 -10.60 -7.36 3.83
N THR A 155 -9.97 -7.50 4.99
CA THR A 155 -8.55 -7.28 5.18
C THR A 155 -8.03 -8.13 6.33
N PHE A 156 -6.71 -8.35 6.37
CA PHE A 156 -6.03 -8.76 7.59
C PHE A 156 -5.51 -7.53 8.31
N ARG A 157 -5.66 -7.50 9.61
CA ARG A 157 -5.08 -6.51 10.51
C ARG A 157 -4.06 -7.18 11.42
N THR A 158 -2.88 -6.60 11.51
CA THR A 158 -1.76 -7.06 12.33
C THR A 158 -1.31 -5.95 13.29
N GLU A 159 -0.41 -6.24 14.20
CA GLU A 159 0.22 -5.25 15.08
C GLU A 159 0.92 -4.12 14.29
N THR A 160 1.34 -4.39 13.06
CA THR A 160 2.14 -3.45 12.25
C THR A 160 1.34 -2.75 11.14
N GLY A 161 0.03 -3.05 11.02
CA GLY A 161 -0.85 -2.47 10.02
C GLY A 161 -1.73 -3.50 9.31
N ASP A 162 -2.40 -3.09 8.26
CA ASP A 162 -3.31 -3.94 7.50
C ASP A 162 -2.82 -4.27 6.08
N TYR A 163 -3.58 -5.12 5.39
CA TYR A 163 -3.26 -5.60 4.04
C TYR A 163 -4.01 -4.86 2.93
N GLY A 164 -4.65 -3.72 3.25
CA GLY A 164 -5.48 -2.97 2.32
C GLY A 164 -6.81 -3.66 2.01
N PHE A 165 -7.61 -3.02 1.17
CA PHE A 165 -8.86 -3.61 0.72
C PHE A 165 -8.61 -4.83 -0.15
N MET A 166 -9.23 -5.96 0.20
CA MET A 166 -9.26 -7.19 -0.58
C MET A 166 -10.70 -7.51 -0.97
N GLN A 167 -10.90 -8.12 -2.14
CA GLN A 167 -12.21 -8.55 -2.63
C GLN A 167 -12.18 -9.96 -3.19
N GLY A 168 -13.32 -10.64 -3.19
CA GLY A 168 -13.41 -11.98 -3.74
C GLY A 168 -14.77 -12.61 -3.55
N PHE A 169 -14.78 -13.92 -3.49
CA PHE A 169 -15.99 -14.72 -3.51
C PHE A 169 -15.96 -15.85 -2.48
N VAL A 170 -17.13 -16.18 -1.94
CA VAL A 170 -17.34 -17.32 -1.09
C VAL A 170 -18.27 -18.34 -1.77
N GLY A 171 -17.92 -19.61 -1.68
CA GLY A 171 -18.72 -20.75 -2.16
C GLY A 171 -19.21 -21.61 -1.01
N LYS A 172 -19.46 -22.90 -1.28
CA LYS A 172 -20.04 -23.86 -0.31
C LYS A 172 -19.15 -24.12 0.90
N ASN A 173 -17.82 -24.17 0.72
CA ASN A 173 -16.87 -24.48 1.80
C ASN A 173 -15.52 -23.81 1.62
N LYS A 174 -15.42 -22.86 0.71
CA LYS A 174 -14.17 -22.15 0.40
C LYS A 174 -14.44 -20.70 0.03
N PHE A 175 -13.43 -19.87 0.23
CA PHE A 175 -13.44 -18.50 -0.25
C PHE A 175 -12.06 -18.09 -0.75
N ASN A 176 -12.03 -17.02 -1.54
CA ASN A 176 -10.82 -16.33 -1.93
C ASN A 176 -10.97 -14.82 -1.70
N LEU A 177 -9.86 -14.14 -1.45
CA LEU A 177 -9.75 -12.69 -1.43
C LEU A 177 -8.46 -12.29 -2.14
N SER A 178 -8.49 -11.26 -2.96
CA SER A 178 -7.28 -10.74 -3.60
C SER A 178 -7.27 -9.21 -3.66
N ASN A 179 -6.07 -8.66 -3.82
CA ASN A 179 -5.87 -7.26 -4.16
C ASN A 179 -4.55 -7.04 -4.89
N PHE A 180 -4.45 -5.90 -5.55
CA PHE A 180 -3.21 -5.35 -6.10
C PHE A 180 -3.23 -3.83 -5.99
N ASN A 181 -2.25 -3.23 -5.33
CA ASN A 181 -2.19 -1.78 -5.13
C ASN A 181 -1.13 -1.07 -5.99
N GLY A 182 -0.69 -1.73 -7.07
CA GLY A 182 0.37 -1.19 -7.95
C GLY A 182 1.79 -1.50 -7.46
N TYR A 183 1.93 -2.11 -6.26
CA TYR A 183 3.19 -2.52 -5.66
C TYR A 183 3.10 -3.94 -5.08
N ARG A 184 2.17 -4.16 -4.15
CA ARG A 184 1.92 -5.47 -3.51
C ARG A 184 0.67 -6.10 -4.08
N ALA A 185 0.74 -7.40 -4.32
CA ALA A 185 -0.40 -8.24 -4.69
C ALA A 185 -0.56 -9.34 -3.66
N ASN A 186 -1.79 -9.56 -3.20
CA ASN A 186 -2.10 -10.61 -2.24
C ASN A 186 -3.24 -11.49 -2.77
N LEU A 187 -3.15 -12.79 -2.48
CA LEU A 187 -4.23 -13.75 -2.69
C LEU A 187 -4.39 -14.61 -1.44
N VAL A 188 -5.59 -14.69 -0.94
CA VAL A 188 -6.03 -15.61 0.09
C VAL A 188 -6.84 -16.71 -0.57
N GLU A 189 -6.48 -17.95 -0.30
CA GLU A 189 -7.32 -19.11 -0.59
C GLU A 189 -7.58 -19.87 0.71
N ALA A 190 -8.84 -20.10 1.04
CA ALA A 190 -9.20 -20.70 2.31
C ALA A 190 -10.39 -21.66 2.22
N LYS A 191 -10.39 -22.67 3.09
CA LYS A 191 -11.50 -23.58 3.34
C LYS A 191 -12.07 -23.32 4.73
N VAL A 192 -13.38 -23.47 4.85
CA VAL A 192 -14.13 -23.21 6.08
C VAL A 192 -14.77 -24.51 6.57
N TYR A 193 -14.62 -24.81 7.84
CA TYR A 193 -15.15 -25.98 8.54
C TYR A 193 -15.79 -25.48 9.85
N GLY A 194 -17.11 -25.23 9.81
CA GLY A 194 -17.78 -24.59 10.96
C GLY A 194 -17.17 -23.22 11.27
N ASP A 195 -16.74 -23.04 12.50
CA ASP A 195 -16.11 -21.80 12.99
C ASP A 195 -14.57 -21.79 12.82
N THR A 196 -14.04 -22.67 11.97
CA THR A 196 -12.59 -22.77 11.72
C THR A 196 -12.28 -22.57 10.25
N ILE A 197 -11.25 -21.79 9.96
CA ILE A 197 -10.73 -21.52 8.63
C ILE A 197 -9.30 -22.08 8.53
N PHE A 198 -8.99 -22.77 7.43
CA PHE A 198 -7.63 -23.12 7.04
C PHE A 198 -7.33 -22.47 5.71
N GLY A 199 -6.26 -21.71 5.63
CA GLY A 199 -5.95 -20.97 4.42
C GLY A 199 -4.47 -20.74 4.17
N VAL A 200 -4.22 -20.19 3.00
CA VAL A 200 -2.91 -19.76 2.54
C VAL A 200 -3.01 -18.33 2.02
N LEU A 201 -2.09 -17.50 2.44
CA LEU A 201 -1.89 -16.15 1.92
C LEU A 201 -0.64 -16.15 1.04
N TYR A 202 -0.81 -15.82 -0.23
CA TYR A 202 0.26 -15.57 -1.19
C TYR A 202 0.51 -14.07 -1.29
N GLN A 203 1.75 -13.64 -1.15
CA GLN A 203 2.16 -12.23 -1.26
C GLN A 203 3.16 -12.09 -2.41
N GLY A 204 2.66 -11.68 -3.58
CA GLY A 204 3.45 -11.68 -4.80
C GLY A 204 4.02 -13.05 -5.10
N ASN A 205 5.25 -13.09 -5.61
CA ASN A 205 6.00 -14.32 -5.92
C ASN A 205 7.07 -14.67 -4.87
N HIS A 206 7.06 -14.04 -3.69
CA HIS A 206 8.18 -14.11 -2.74
C HIS A 206 7.80 -14.57 -1.33
N ASN A 207 6.52 -14.60 -0.98
CA ASN A 207 6.14 -14.99 0.38
C ASN A 207 4.81 -15.75 0.39
N VAL A 208 4.79 -16.85 1.15
CA VAL A 208 3.61 -17.71 1.34
C VAL A 208 3.46 -18.00 2.83
N LYS A 209 2.27 -17.74 3.37
CA LYS A 209 1.94 -17.97 4.78
C LYS A 209 0.72 -18.85 4.88
N LYS A 210 0.85 -20.00 5.52
CA LYS A 210 -0.33 -20.78 5.96
C LYS A 210 -0.95 -20.11 7.17
N PHE A 211 -2.26 -20.23 7.32
CA PHE A 211 -2.95 -19.76 8.51
C PHE A 211 -4.11 -20.66 8.91
N ILE A 212 -4.40 -20.63 10.20
CA ILE A 212 -5.64 -21.14 10.79
C ILE A 212 -6.40 -19.94 11.37
N GLY A 213 -7.72 -19.96 11.27
CA GLY A 213 -8.58 -18.90 11.78
C GLY A 213 -9.74 -19.45 12.58
N PHE A 214 -10.15 -18.72 13.61
CA PHE A 214 -11.28 -19.03 14.47
C PHE A 214 -12.20 -17.82 14.54
N ARG A 215 -13.52 -18.04 14.48
CA ARG A 215 -14.48 -16.96 14.69
C ARG A 215 -14.36 -16.46 16.14
N ASP A 216 -13.97 -15.22 16.29
CA ASP A 216 -13.79 -14.62 17.63
C ASP A 216 -13.98 -13.10 17.56
N ASP A 217 -15.19 -12.66 17.89
CA ASP A 217 -15.55 -11.25 17.93
C ASP A 217 -14.90 -10.50 19.10
N SER A 218 -14.45 -11.23 20.14
CA SER A 218 -13.79 -10.66 21.32
C SER A 218 -12.28 -10.45 21.15
N PHE A 219 -11.66 -11.11 20.17
CA PHE A 219 -10.22 -11.00 19.92
C PHE A 219 -9.80 -9.57 19.61
N ASN A 220 -8.74 -9.12 20.23
CA ASN A 220 -8.10 -7.85 19.94
C ASN A 220 -6.59 -8.03 19.84
N LEU A 221 -5.99 -7.33 18.88
CA LEU A 221 -4.53 -7.19 18.80
C LEU A 221 -4.01 -6.35 19.97
N PRO A 222 -2.71 -6.47 20.31
CA PRO A 222 -2.05 -5.60 21.29
C PRO A 222 -2.31 -4.12 21.02
N ASP A 223 -2.31 -3.34 22.11
CA ASP A 223 -2.48 -1.88 22.02
C ASP A 223 -1.32 -1.25 21.22
N PRO A 224 -1.55 -0.61 20.08
CA PRO A 224 -0.50 0.00 19.25
C PRO A 224 0.27 1.11 19.98
N TYR A 225 -0.26 1.64 21.07
CA TYR A 225 0.40 2.63 21.91
C TYR A 225 1.38 2.05 22.94
N ALA A 226 1.37 0.71 23.12
CA ALA A 226 2.22 0.00 24.09
C ALA A 226 3.36 -0.82 23.43
N ILE A 227 3.46 -0.83 22.10
CA ILE A 227 4.39 -1.71 21.36
C ILE A 227 5.80 -1.11 21.29
N THR A 228 5.93 0.19 21.00
CA THR A 228 7.22 0.90 20.92
C THR A 228 7.37 1.80 22.12
N SER A 229 8.57 1.83 22.69
CA SER A 229 8.92 2.70 23.84
C SER A 229 10.14 3.57 23.56
N MET A 230 10.26 4.63 24.35
CA MET A 230 11.47 5.46 24.37
C MET A 230 12.58 4.72 25.10
N THR A 231 13.83 4.90 24.66
CA THR A 231 15.01 4.44 25.40
C THR A 231 15.02 5.10 26.79
N PRO A 232 15.30 4.35 27.88
CA PRO A 232 15.37 4.90 29.23
C PRO A 232 16.27 6.13 29.30
N GLY A 233 15.76 7.20 29.94
CA GLY A 233 16.45 8.48 30.04
C GLY A 233 16.15 9.50 28.93
N TYR A 234 15.44 9.08 27.87
CA TYR A 234 14.96 10.00 26.83
C TYR A 234 13.48 10.33 27.04
N GLU A 235 13.17 11.60 27.19
CA GLU A 235 11.79 12.11 27.18
C GLU A 235 11.42 12.77 25.83
N LYS A 236 12.43 13.13 25.03
CA LYS A 236 12.28 13.81 23.74
C LYS A 236 12.75 12.91 22.60
N PHE A 237 12.00 12.93 21.50
CA PHE A 237 12.45 12.25 20.29
C PHE A 237 13.49 13.11 19.58
N LEU A 238 14.72 12.61 19.49
CA LEU A 238 15.85 13.35 18.92
C LEU A 238 16.11 12.92 17.48
N PHE A 239 16.20 13.90 16.59
CA PHE A 239 16.59 13.67 15.20
C PHE A 239 17.36 14.85 14.62
N SER A 240 18.21 14.55 13.64
CA SER A 240 18.93 15.54 12.83
C SER A 240 19.25 14.89 11.48
N PHE A 241 18.46 15.22 10.44
CA PHE A 241 18.61 14.65 9.11
C PHE A 241 18.46 15.73 8.04
N ARG A 242 18.87 15.42 6.81
CA ARG A 242 18.66 16.31 5.66
C ARG A 242 17.28 16.10 5.07
N ASP A 243 16.62 17.21 4.73
CA ASP A 243 15.42 17.19 3.92
C ASP A 243 15.73 16.88 2.43
N ILE A 244 14.68 16.81 1.63
CA ILE A 244 14.79 16.55 0.18
C ILE A 244 15.52 17.63 -0.60
N GLU A 245 15.72 18.83 -0.01
CA GLU A 245 16.46 19.95 -0.58
C GLU A 245 17.92 20.01 -0.07
N GLY A 246 18.28 19.10 0.86
CA GLY A 246 19.62 18.97 1.43
C GLY A 246 19.87 19.82 2.69
N LYS A 247 18.88 20.57 3.16
CA LYS A 247 18.95 21.35 4.40
C LYS A 247 18.87 20.42 5.62
N ILE A 248 19.73 20.64 6.62
CA ILE A 248 19.65 19.92 7.90
C ILE A 248 18.43 20.45 8.68
N VAL A 249 17.61 19.51 9.17
CA VAL A 249 16.46 19.77 10.03
C VAL A 249 16.63 18.94 11.30
N HIS A 250 16.48 19.57 12.46
CA HIS A 250 16.58 18.88 13.76
C HIS A 250 15.42 19.30 14.69
N ASN A 251 15.11 18.46 15.68
CA ASN A 251 13.94 18.64 16.55
C ASN A 251 13.95 19.92 17.40
N PHE A 252 15.08 20.67 17.50
CA PHE A 252 15.19 21.97 18.20
C PHE A 252 15.11 23.16 17.25
N ASP A 253 14.82 22.97 15.97
CA ASP A 253 14.58 24.09 15.06
C ASP A 253 13.36 24.92 15.52
N LYS A 254 13.44 26.23 15.32
CA LYS A 254 12.43 27.20 15.79
C LYS A 254 10.99 26.79 15.40
N LYS A 255 10.81 26.12 14.26
CA LYS A 255 9.48 25.68 13.78
C LYS A 255 8.80 24.64 14.66
N PHE A 256 9.58 23.84 15.43
CA PHE A 256 9.07 22.80 16.33
C PHE A 256 8.82 23.29 17.76
N LEU A 257 9.48 24.40 18.16
CA LEU A 257 9.38 24.91 19.50
C LEU A 257 8.00 25.52 19.80
N ASN A 258 7.48 25.26 21.00
CA ASN A 258 6.16 25.72 21.45
C ASN A 258 4.99 25.25 20.56
N LYS A 259 5.17 24.10 19.88
CA LYS A 259 4.16 23.48 19.01
C LYS A 259 3.97 22.02 19.39
N VAL A 260 2.79 21.51 19.14
CA VAL A 260 2.53 20.06 19.11
C VAL A 260 3.15 19.52 17.83
N ASN A 261 4.00 18.49 17.94
CA ASN A 261 4.66 17.93 16.78
C ASN A 261 4.27 16.47 16.58
N ILE A 262 4.15 16.10 15.31
CA ILE A 262 3.92 14.73 14.84
C ILE A 262 5.13 14.32 14.00
N ILE A 263 5.84 13.29 14.42
CA ILE A 263 7.00 12.75 13.73
C ILE A 263 6.63 11.35 13.22
N GLN A 264 6.60 11.17 11.90
CA GLN A 264 6.33 9.90 11.24
C GLN A 264 7.65 9.24 10.83
N ILE A 265 7.89 8.00 11.27
CA ILE A 265 8.94 7.14 10.72
C ILE A 265 8.34 6.32 9.60
N MET A 266 8.87 6.45 8.38
CA MET A 266 8.23 5.90 7.19
C MET A 266 9.22 5.44 6.13
N GLY A 267 8.70 4.87 5.04
CA GLY A 267 9.39 4.64 3.76
C GLY A 267 8.40 4.72 2.61
N THR A 268 8.84 5.22 1.45
CA THR A 268 7.97 5.36 0.26
C THR A 268 7.46 4.02 -0.28
N TRP A 269 8.15 2.95 0.03
CA TRP A 269 7.82 1.56 -0.32
C TRP A 269 6.72 0.93 0.56
N CYS A 270 6.25 1.63 1.60
CA CYS A 270 5.34 1.07 2.61
C CYS A 270 3.90 1.55 2.35
N PRO A 271 2.95 0.67 1.98
CA PRO A 271 1.57 1.06 1.74
C PRO A 271 0.86 1.69 2.96
N ASN A 272 1.06 1.12 4.16
CA ASN A 272 0.47 1.68 5.38
C ASN A 272 1.06 3.06 5.72
N CYS A 273 2.33 3.32 5.34
CA CYS A 273 2.93 4.67 5.46
C CYS A 273 2.28 5.66 4.48
N LEU A 274 1.91 5.21 3.28
CA LEU A 274 1.18 6.02 2.32
C LEU A 274 -0.19 6.43 2.89
N ASP A 275 -0.95 5.48 3.42
CA ASP A 275 -2.27 5.73 4.03
C ASP A 275 -2.17 6.68 5.21
N GLU A 276 -1.16 6.50 6.08
CA GLU A 276 -0.90 7.40 7.20
C GLU A 276 -0.48 8.79 6.72
N SER A 277 0.37 8.91 5.69
CA SER A 277 0.77 10.21 5.13
C SER A 277 -0.40 10.98 4.51
N ILE A 278 -1.34 10.28 3.85
CA ILE A 278 -2.59 10.86 3.35
C ILE A 278 -3.45 11.37 4.52
N TYR A 279 -3.54 10.60 5.60
CA TYR A 279 -4.24 11.04 6.81
C TYR A 279 -3.56 12.24 7.47
N LEU A 280 -2.23 12.22 7.63
CA LEU A 280 -1.46 13.31 8.22
C LEU A 280 -1.56 14.62 7.41
N LYS A 281 -1.65 14.53 6.07
CA LYS A 281 -1.97 15.70 5.26
C LYS A 281 -3.30 16.32 5.69
N SER A 282 -4.36 15.52 5.89
CA SER A 282 -5.66 16.02 6.35
C SER A 282 -5.59 16.64 7.76
N ILE A 283 -4.77 16.06 8.64
CA ILE A 283 -4.49 16.63 9.96
C ILE A 283 -3.80 18.00 9.85
N LYS A 284 -2.80 18.15 8.96
CA LYS A 284 -2.12 19.43 8.73
C LYS A 284 -3.05 20.50 8.16
N GLU A 285 -3.97 20.12 7.30
CA GLU A 285 -4.98 21.01 6.76
C GLU A 285 -5.96 21.49 7.84
N LYS A 286 -6.33 20.63 8.78
CA LYS A 286 -7.27 20.91 9.87
C LYS A 286 -6.63 21.67 11.04
N TYR A 287 -5.40 21.28 11.43
CA TYR A 287 -4.69 21.80 12.60
C TYR A 287 -3.44 22.58 12.17
N LYS A 288 -3.59 23.86 11.82
CA LYS A 288 -2.52 24.70 11.25
C LYS A 288 -1.31 24.88 12.19
N ASP A 289 -1.54 24.85 13.49
CA ASP A 289 -0.50 25.01 14.51
C ASP A 289 0.26 23.71 14.84
N VAL A 290 -0.21 22.57 14.36
CA VAL A 290 0.53 21.31 14.48
C VAL A 290 1.64 21.27 13.44
N VAL A 291 2.85 20.88 13.85
CA VAL A 291 3.97 20.66 12.95
C VAL A 291 4.13 19.17 12.69
N ILE A 292 4.24 18.82 11.42
CA ILE A 292 4.43 17.44 10.98
C ILE A 292 5.80 17.34 10.30
N VAL A 293 6.50 16.22 10.52
CA VAL A 293 7.71 15.85 9.82
C VAL A 293 7.73 14.33 9.59
N SER A 294 8.10 13.91 8.39
CA SER A 294 8.34 12.49 8.08
C SER A 294 9.83 12.22 8.00
N ILE A 295 10.28 11.12 8.58
CA ILE A 295 11.69 10.66 8.57
C ILE A 295 11.71 9.33 7.80
N ALA A 296 12.35 9.34 6.63
CA ALA A 296 12.30 8.26 5.67
C ALA A 296 13.52 7.33 5.71
N PHE A 297 13.23 6.03 5.61
CA PHE A 297 14.19 4.94 5.45
C PHE A 297 13.87 4.21 4.15
N GLU A 298 14.76 4.31 3.15
CA GLU A 298 14.48 3.93 1.78
C GLU A 298 15.24 2.68 1.33
N PHE A 299 14.59 1.82 0.53
CA PHE A 299 15.24 0.69 -0.16
C PHE A 299 16.07 1.13 -1.36
N ALA A 300 15.84 2.31 -1.88
CA ALA A 300 16.52 2.85 -3.05
C ALA A 300 18.04 2.70 -2.91
N LYS A 301 18.71 2.19 -3.95
CA LYS A 301 20.14 1.85 -3.94
C LYS A 301 21.06 3.07 -3.93
N SER A 302 20.55 4.25 -4.33
CA SER A 302 21.29 5.51 -4.29
C SER A 302 20.50 6.60 -3.56
N LYS A 303 21.21 7.62 -3.10
CA LYS A 303 20.62 8.78 -2.46
C LYS A 303 19.72 9.56 -3.39
N GLU A 304 20.13 9.71 -4.63
CA GLU A 304 19.41 10.43 -5.69
C GLU A 304 18.05 9.76 -5.94
N GLN A 305 18.05 8.43 -6.11
CA GLN A 305 16.82 7.67 -6.29
C GLN A 305 15.90 7.76 -5.05
N ALA A 306 16.46 7.71 -3.84
CA ALA A 306 15.69 7.89 -2.60
C ALA A 306 15.01 9.27 -2.56
N ILE A 307 15.75 10.33 -2.89
CA ILE A 307 15.21 11.69 -2.94
C ILE A 307 14.14 11.82 -4.03
N GLU A 308 14.34 11.26 -5.21
CA GLU A 308 13.33 11.23 -6.28
C GLU A 308 12.03 10.56 -5.83
N ASN A 309 12.12 9.43 -5.13
CA ASN A 309 10.95 8.73 -4.57
C ASN A 309 10.22 9.60 -3.54
N LEU A 310 10.94 10.29 -2.67
CA LEU A 310 10.37 11.20 -1.67
C LEU A 310 9.70 12.42 -2.32
N ILE A 311 10.33 13.03 -3.33
CA ILE A 311 9.75 14.15 -4.10
C ILE A 311 8.47 13.70 -4.81
N LYS A 312 8.51 12.52 -5.45
CA LYS A 312 7.36 11.91 -6.11
C LYS A 312 6.19 11.70 -5.14
N LEU A 313 6.45 11.10 -3.98
CA LEU A 313 5.45 10.88 -2.94
C LEU A 313 4.87 12.22 -2.46
N LYS A 314 5.73 13.17 -2.07
CA LYS A 314 5.34 14.51 -1.59
C LYS A 314 4.44 15.22 -2.58
N LYS A 315 4.82 15.24 -3.86
CA LYS A 315 4.07 15.88 -4.95
C LYS A 315 2.69 15.22 -5.16
N ASN A 316 2.65 13.89 -5.24
CA ASN A 316 1.43 13.18 -5.62
C ASN A 316 0.39 13.09 -4.49
N ILE A 317 0.82 13.13 -3.23
CA ILE A 317 -0.08 13.30 -2.07
C ILE A 317 -0.46 14.77 -1.90
N GLY A 318 0.43 15.71 -2.26
CA GLY A 318 0.29 17.14 -1.97
C GLY A 318 0.67 17.47 -0.53
N ILE A 319 1.77 16.88 -0.04
CA ILE A 319 2.33 17.13 1.30
C ILE A 319 3.00 18.51 1.32
N ASP A 320 2.70 19.33 2.32
CA ASP A 320 3.28 20.67 2.55
C ASP A 320 4.31 20.71 3.70
N TYR A 321 4.48 19.60 4.44
CA TYR A 321 5.46 19.48 5.51
C TYR A 321 6.77 18.83 5.06
N ASP A 322 7.78 18.83 5.94
CA ASP A 322 9.11 18.31 5.64
C ASP A 322 9.13 16.78 5.58
N ILE A 323 9.89 16.26 4.61
CA ILE A 323 10.29 14.86 4.55
C ILE A 323 11.82 14.81 4.58
N LEU A 324 12.36 14.09 5.56
CA LEU A 324 13.78 13.96 5.82
C LEU A 324 14.26 12.57 5.39
N LEU A 325 15.42 12.48 4.76
CA LEU A 325 16.06 11.21 4.42
C LEU A 325 17.05 10.81 5.52
N ALA A 326 16.69 9.82 6.33
CA ALA A 326 17.57 9.28 7.37
C ALA A 326 18.51 8.20 6.82
N GLN A 327 18.02 7.36 5.89
CA GLN A 327 18.78 6.24 5.34
C GLN A 327 18.27 5.86 3.94
N TYR A 328 19.19 5.37 3.11
CA TYR A 328 18.89 4.69 1.84
C TYR A 328 19.70 3.38 1.74
N GLY A 329 19.33 2.50 0.82
CA GLY A 329 19.96 1.18 0.63
C GLY A 329 19.49 0.10 1.60
N SER A 330 18.84 0.46 2.70
CA SER A 330 18.29 -0.47 3.68
C SER A 330 17.15 0.17 4.46
N SER A 331 16.11 -0.62 4.74
CA SER A 331 15.06 -0.28 5.70
C SER A 331 15.05 -1.25 6.88
N ASP A 332 16.21 -1.84 7.18
CA ASP A 332 16.38 -2.69 8.35
C ASP A 332 16.03 -1.92 9.62
N LYS A 333 15.24 -2.56 10.48
CA LYS A 333 14.67 -1.90 11.66
C LYS A 333 15.68 -1.71 12.78
N ILE A 334 16.69 -2.57 12.86
CA ILE A 334 17.79 -2.45 13.82
C ILE A 334 18.68 -1.26 13.42
N ASP A 335 19.05 -1.17 12.13
CA ASP A 335 19.82 -0.05 11.60
C ASP A 335 19.08 1.28 11.80
N ALA A 336 17.77 1.28 11.60
CA ALA A 336 16.92 2.46 11.78
C ALA A 336 16.87 2.89 13.26
N ALA A 337 16.67 1.96 14.19
CA ALA A 337 16.68 2.24 15.63
C ALA A 337 18.03 2.81 16.07
N ASN A 338 19.14 2.25 15.60
CA ASN A 338 20.49 2.75 15.88
C ASN A 338 20.70 4.21 15.43
N LYS A 339 20.04 4.64 14.34
CA LYS A 339 20.08 6.05 13.89
C LYS A 339 19.17 6.97 14.69
N LEU A 340 18.08 6.45 15.23
CA LEU A 340 17.07 7.22 15.95
C LEU A 340 17.36 7.40 17.44
N LYS A 341 18.35 6.72 18.02
CA LYS A 341 18.93 6.80 19.39
C LYS A 341 17.96 6.97 20.57
N SER A 342 16.84 7.64 20.40
CA SER A 342 15.82 7.90 21.44
C SER A 342 14.77 6.79 21.56
N ILE A 343 14.90 5.72 20.77
CA ILE A 343 14.06 4.51 20.85
C ILE A 343 14.95 3.26 20.90
N ASP A 344 14.51 2.26 21.65
CA ASP A 344 15.26 1.00 21.76
C ASP A 344 15.13 0.15 20.49
N THR A 345 13.93 0.09 19.95
CA THR A 345 13.61 -0.73 18.78
C THR A 345 12.58 -0.05 17.89
N LEU A 346 12.74 -0.22 16.58
CA LEU A 346 11.71 0.12 15.60
C LEU A 346 10.97 -1.16 15.20
N ILE A 347 9.72 -1.27 15.61
CA ILE A 347 8.92 -2.48 15.35
C ILE A 347 8.24 -2.42 13.98
N SER A 348 7.82 -1.23 13.55
CA SER A 348 7.06 -1.05 12.31
C SER A 348 7.41 0.21 11.54
N TYR A 349 7.19 0.15 10.24
CA TYR A 349 6.86 1.28 9.40
C TYR A 349 5.36 1.20 9.06
N PRO A 350 4.57 2.28 9.34
CA PRO A 350 4.96 3.49 10.03
C PRO A 350 5.06 3.31 11.55
N THR A 351 5.74 4.24 12.21
CA THR A 351 5.64 4.52 13.64
C THR A 351 5.56 6.03 13.85
N LEU A 352 4.61 6.47 14.66
CA LEU A 352 4.30 7.87 14.92
C LEU A 352 4.68 8.27 16.33
N PHE A 353 5.38 9.42 16.47
CA PHE A 353 5.64 10.05 17.74
C PHE A 353 4.89 11.38 17.82
N ILE A 354 4.18 11.60 18.92
CA ILE A 354 3.43 12.84 19.16
C ILE A 354 4.04 13.51 20.37
N THR A 355 4.50 14.75 20.20
CA THR A 355 5.10 15.54 21.29
C THR A 355 4.21 16.71 21.68
N ASP A 356 4.31 17.12 22.95
CA ASP A 356 3.74 18.37 23.42
C ASP A 356 4.59 19.61 23.03
N LYS A 357 4.16 20.79 23.46
CA LYS A 357 4.84 22.08 23.22
C LYS A 357 6.25 22.16 23.80
N ASN A 358 6.59 21.29 24.79
CA ASN A 358 7.93 21.17 25.39
C ASN A 358 8.81 20.13 24.70
N LEU A 359 8.35 19.57 23.55
CA LEU A 359 8.98 18.49 22.80
C LEU A 359 9.02 17.15 23.56
N LYS A 360 8.29 16.99 24.65
CA LYS A 360 8.18 15.73 25.39
C LYS A 360 7.26 14.79 24.60
N VAL A 361 7.71 13.55 24.39
CA VAL A 361 6.89 12.50 23.74
C VAL A 361 5.74 12.16 24.69
N ARG A 362 4.51 12.31 24.20
CA ARG A 362 3.27 12.06 24.94
C ARG A 362 2.58 10.79 24.50
N ARG A 363 2.81 10.39 23.24
CA ARG A 363 2.24 9.17 22.68
C ARG A 363 3.11 8.63 21.54
N ILE A 364 3.22 7.31 21.45
CA ILE A 364 3.83 6.59 20.33
C ILE A 364 2.77 5.66 19.77
N HIS A 365 2.58 5.65 18.45
CA HIS A 365 1.65 4.75 17.77
C HIS A 365 2.43 3.88 16.79
N THR A 366 2.40 2.59 16.99
CA THR A 366 3.14 1.61 16.17
C THR A 366 2.23 0.98 15.12
N GLY A 367 2.65 1.03 13.86
CA GLY A 367 1.85 0.55 12.72
C GLY A 367 0.73 1.51 12.36
N PHE A 368 -0.03 1.16 11.32
CA PHE A 368 -1.20 1.93 10.91
C PHE A 368 -2.27 1.01 10.33
N ASN A 369 -3.46 1.11 10.86
CA ASN A 369 -4.64 0.44 10.35
C ASN A 369 -5.44 1.42 9.49
N GLY A 370 -5.33 1.26 8.17
CA GLY A 370 -5.91 2.17 7.19
C GLY A 370 -7.41 1.98 6.95
N PRO A 371 -7.94 2.65 5.91
CA PRO A 371 -9.38 2.66 5.59
C PRO A 371 -10.01 1.28 5.42
N ALA A 372 -9.23 0.27 5.02
CA ALA A 372 -9.71 -1.10 4.83
C ALA A 372 -10.23 -1.76 6.12
N THR A 373 -9.81 -1.25 7.29
CA THR A 373 -10.24 -1.77 8.60
C THR A 373 -11.57 -1.19 9.10
N GLY A 374 -12.20 -0.30 8.31
CA GLY A 374 -13.55 0.23 8.57
C GLY A 374 -13.66 0.97 9.90
N GLU A 375 -14.44 0.41 10.85
CA GLU A 375 -14.71 1.05 12.15
C GLU A 375 -13.43 1.26 12.97
N LYS A 376 -12.44 0.37 12.89
CA LYS A 376 -11.16 0.54 13.59
C LYS A 376 -10.41 1.78 13.12
N TYR A 377 -10.42 2.07 11.81
CA TYR A 377 -9.86 3.31 11.27
C TYR A 377 -10.65 4.55 11.71
N THR A 378 -11.98 4.47 11.73
CA THR A 378 -12.84 5.56 12.20
C THR A 378 -12.59 5.87 13.67
N GLN A 379 -12.48 4.83 14.51
CA GLN A 379 -12.14 4.97 15.92
C GLN A 379 -10.74 5.59 16.11
N PHE A 380 -9.73 5.09 15.39
CA PHE A 380 -8.37 5.65 15.42
C PHE A 380 -8.38 7.16 15.15
N LYS A 381 -9.06 7.60 14.08
CA LYS A 381 -9.12 9.04 13.72
C LYS A 381 -9.73 9.87 14.85
N ARG A 382 -10.84 9.40 15.41
CA ARG A 382 -11.52 10.10 16.53
C ARG A 382 -10.61 10.24 17.75
N ASP A 383 -9.97 9.15 18.17
CA ASP A 383 -9.11 9.11 19.36
C ASP A 383 -7.83 9.95 19.14
N PHE A 384 -7.28 9.91 17.95
CA PHE A 384 -6.11 10.68 17.56
C PHE A 384 -6.40 12.19 17.58
N GLU A 385 -7.51 12.62 16.96
CA GLU A 385 -7.89 14.02 16.89
C GLU A 385 -8.30 14.59 18.26
N ASN A 386 -8.97 13.81 19.09
CA ASN A 386 -9.28 14.18 20.47
C ASN A 386 -7.99 14.42 21.28
N PHE A 387 -7.01 13.51 21.14
CA PHE A 387 -5.73 13.64 21.79
C PHE A 387 -4.92 14.86 21.30
N LEU A 388 -4.90 15.14 19.99
CA LEU A 388 -4.28 16.34 19.46
C LEU A 388 -4.94 17.61 20.00
N THR A 389 -6.26 17.65 20.06
CA THR A 389 -7.01 18.79 20.60
C THR A 389 -6.66 19.03 22.07
N GLN A 390 -6.53 17.97 22.87
CA GLN A 390 -6.06 18.08 24.25
C GLN A 390 -4.68 18.72 24.32
N LEU A 391 -3.68 18.21 23.57
CA LEU A 391 -2.30 18.72 23.60
C LEU A 391 -2.19 20.18 23.11
N ILE A 392 -3.00 20.56 22.16
CA ILE A 392 -3.04 21.95 21.65
C ILE A 392 -3.53 22.91 22.74
N ASN A 393 -4.46 22.47 23.59
CA ASN A 393 -5.06 23.28 24.64
C ASN A 393 -4.23 23.30 25.95
N GLU A 394 -3.29 22.37 26.14
CA GLU A 394 -2.27 22.43 27.19
C GLU A 394 -1.25 23.56 26.94
#